data_8db096bd58e435b6e09020253b3cf71e
#
_entry.id   8db096bd58e435b6e09020253b3cf71e
#
_cell.length_a   1.000
_cell.length_b   1.000
_cell.length_c   1.000
_cell.angle_alpha   90.00
_cell.angle_beta   90.00
_cell.angle_gamma   90.00
#
_symmetry.space_group_name_H-M   'P 1'
#
loop_
_entity.id
_entity.type
_entity.pdbx_description
1 polymer ?
#
loop_
_entity_poly.entity_id
_entity_poly.type
_entity_poly.pdbx_seq_one_letter_code
_entity_poly.pdbx_strand_id
1 'polypeptide(L)'
;LHRLRELTERTGTLLIFDEVITGFRWSPGGVQGLLGIRPDLTTMAKIVAGGLPGGAVGGRADIMALLEFRDDPEWNRRRVAHPGTFNANPLSAAAGCACLQLVADPAVQRHADAMAARLRRGMNQVLVTHGIPGFVWGESSVFHIALGHTCTNQRGEDIRMPEGVSPIVLKTGMSPALATTLYQAMVNEGVDLFHGGGLLSVAHTPDDIDRTVEAFERALVRMRDEGWFDQTL
;
A
#
# COMPACT_ATOMS: atom_id res chain seq x y z
N LEU A 1 -8.54 -3.83 14.68
CA LEU A 1 -9.48 -2.81 14.17
C LEU A 1 -10.87 -2.98 14.79
N HIS A 2 -11.44 -4.19 14.95
CA HIS A 2 -12.76 -4.41 15.60
C HIS A 2 -12.83 -3.80 17.00
N ARG A 3 -11.82 -4.09 17.87
CA ARG A 3 -11.75 -3.49 19.21
C ARG A 3 -11.69 -1.96 19.20
N LEU A 4 -11.10 -1.37 18.16
CA LEU A 4 -11.07 0.08 18.00
C LEU A 4 -12.48 0.61 17.65
N ARG A 5 -13.23 -0.08 16.78
CA ARG A 5 -14.63 0.26 16.49
C ARG A 5 -15.49 0.19 17.74
N GLU A 6 -15.41 -0.88 18.50
CA GLU A 6 -16.14 -1.05 19.77
C GLU A 6 -15.80 0.08 20.77
N LEU A 7 -14.52 0.44 20.88
CA LEU A 7 -14.08 1.50 21.78
C LEU A 7 -14.67 2.86 21.36
N THR A 8 -14.56 3.20 20.06
CA THR A 8 -15.05 4.48 19.56
C THR A 8 -16.57 4.61 19.66
N GLU A 9 -17.32 3.53 19.47
CA GLU A 9 -18.77 3.50 19.70
C GLU A 9 -19.11 3.76 21.18
N ARG A 10 -18.43 3.10 22.10
CA ARG A 10 -18.67 3.28 23.54
C ARG A 10 -18.35 4.68 24.04
N THR A 11 -17.38 5.35 23.44
CA THR A 11 -16.94 6.67 23.87
C THR A 11 -17.56 7.83 23.08
N GLY A 12 -18.37 7.52 22.06
CA GLY A 12 -18.93 8.54 21.15
C GLY A 12 -17.86 9.21 20.28
N THR A 13 -16.67 8.60 20.12
CA THR A 13 -15.57 9.11 19.29
C THR A 13 -15.80 8.70 17.84
N LEU A 14 -15.57 9.60 16.88
CA LEU A 14 -15.64 9.25 15.46
C LEU A 14 -14.47 8.37 15.05
N LEU A 15 -14.75 7.30 14.32
CA LEU A 15 -13.76 6.45 13.68
C LEU A 15 -13.63 6.84 12.22
N ILE A 16 -12.44 7.25 11.82
CA ILE A 16 -12.12 7.59 10.43
C ILE A 16 -11.15 6.54 9.89
N PHE A 17 -11.51 5.90 8.79
CA PHE A 17 -10.60 5.03 8.04
C PHE A 17 -9.90 5.82 6.94
N ASP A 18 -8.58 5.86 7.00
CA ASP A 18 -7.76 6.33 5.89
C ASP A 18 -7.54 5.17 4.91
N GLU A 19 -8.38 5.14 3.88
CA GLU A 19 -8.33 4.17 2.78
C GLU A 19 -7.68 4.78 1.52
N VAL A 20 -6.81 5.77 1.68
CA VAL A 20 -6.12 6.43 0.56
C VAL A 20 -5.25 5.44 -0.23
N ILE A 21 -4.64 4.45 0.44
CA ILE A 21 -3.87 3.38 -0.22
C ILE A 21 -4.68 2.09 -0.31
N THR A 22 -5.38 1.72 0.76
CA THR A 22 -6.04 0.43 0.91
C THR A 22 -7.38 0.33 0.18
N GLY A 23 -8.05 1.46 -0.03
CA GLY A 23 -9.32 1.52 -0.75
C GLY A 23 -9.21 0.99 -2.17
N PHE A 24 -10.13 0.10 -2.54
CA PHE A 24 -10.17 -0.60 -3.83
C PHE A 24 -8.96 -1.52 -4.12
N ARG A 25 -7.95 -1.52 -3.25
CA ARG A 25 -6.75 -2.33 -3.41
C ARG A 25 -6.87 -3.68 -2.69
N TRP A 26 -7.26 -3.69 -1.41
CA TRP A 26 -7.43 -4.94 -0.65
C TRP A 26 -8.70 -5.71 -1.05
N SER A 27 -9.74 -4.99 -1.39
CA SER A 27 -10.98 -5.50 -1.96
C SER A 27 -11.69 -4.38 -2.71
N PRO A 28 -12.75 -4.66 -3.49
CA PRO A 28 -13.58 -3.60 -4.07
C PRO A 28 -14.17 -2.64 -3.02
N GLY A 29 -14.37 -3.10 -1.79
CA GLY A 29 -14.85 -2.30 -0.66
C GLY A 29 -13.73 -1.81 0.28
N GLY A 30 -12.45 -1.91 -0.12
CA GLY A 30 -11.32 -1.57 0.74
C GLY A 30 -11.15 -2.53 1.93
N VAL A 31 -10.36 -2.11 2.92
CA VAL A 31 -10.16 -2.87 4.17
C VAL A 31 -11.43 -2.88 5.02
N GLN A 32 -12.22 -1.80 5.02
CA GLN A 32 -13.50 -1.77 5.72
C GLN A 32 -14.46 -2.85 5.21
N GLY A 33 -14.53 -3.03 3.89
CA GLY A 33 -15.35 -4.08 3.27
C GLY A 33 -14.83 -5.48 3.56
N LEU A 34 -13.50 -5.67 3.51
CA LEU A 34 -12.85 -6.94 3.83
C LEU A 34 -13.09 -7.40 5.26
N LEU A 35 -13.04 -6.46 6.22
CA LEU A 35 -13.19 -6.75 7.65
C LEU A 35 -14.63 -6.63 8.15
N GLY A 36 -15.57 -6.16 7.34
CA GLY A 36 -16.95 -5.89 7.78
C GLY A 36 -17.06 -4.79 8.84
N ILE A 37 -16.10 -3.85 8.87
CA ILE A 37 -16.09 -2.73 9.81
C ILE A 37 -16.67 -1.50 9.11
N ARG A 38 -17.65 -0.85 9.74
CA ARG A 38 -18.24 0.41 9.25
C ARG A 38 -17.67 1.58 10.05
N PRO A 39 -16.71 2.36 9.50
CA PRO A 39 -16.25 3.58 10.13
C PRO A 39 -17.31 4.70 10.03
N ASP A 40 -17.14 5.77 10.78
CA ASP A 40 -17.98 6.95 10.68
C ASP A 40 -17.68 7.77 9.44
N LEU A 41 -16.40 7.86 9.06
CA LEU A 41 -15.92 8.48 7.83
C LEU A 41 -14.82 7.63 7.18
N THR A 42 -14.70 7.72 5.86
CA THR A 42 -13.63 7.11 5.07
C THR A 42 -13.03 8.14 4.13
N THR A 43 -11.71 8.27 4.11
CA THR A 43 -10.99 9.06 3.12
C THR A 43 -10.43 8.15 2.03
N MET A 44 -10.50 8.58 0.78
CA MET A 44 -10.08 7.82 -0.40
C MET A 44 -9.33 8.74 -1.38
N ALA A 45 -8.32 8.20 -2.05
CA ALA A 45 -7.61 8.86 -3.13
C ALA A 45 -7.02 7.80 -4.10
N LYS A 46 -6.02 8.14 -4.87
CA LYS A 46 -5.29 7.24 -5.79
C LYS A 46 -6.24 6.50 -6.74
N ILE A 47 -6.57 5.25 -6.47
CA ILE A 47 -7.42 4.41 -7.34
C ILE A 47 -8.77 5.06 -7.62
N VAL A 48 -9.37 5.76 -6.63
CA VAL A 48 -10.67 6.41 -6.79
C VAL A 48 -10.71 7.45 -7.93
N ALA A 49 -9.56 8.05 -8.26
CA ALA A 49 -9.45 9.08 -9.30
C ALA A 49 -8.91 8.55 -10.64
N GLY A 50 -8.69 7.23 -10.79
CA GLY A 50 -8.31 6.62 -12.05
C GLY A 50 -6.96 7.10 -12.60
N GLY A 51 -5.99 7.42 -11.72
CA GLY A 51 -4.66 7.90 -12.11
C GLY A 51 -4.55 9.42 -12.28
N LEU A 52 -5.64 10.16 -12.16
CA LEU A 52 -5.64 11.63 -12.17
C LEU A 52 -5.71 12.19 -10.74
N PRO A 53 -5.39 13.50 -10.54
CA PRO A 53 -5.54 14.14 -9.25
C PRO A 53 -6.99 14.10 -8.76
N GLY A 54 -7.22 13.52 -7.58
CA GLY A 54 -8.56 13.43 -7.00
C GLY A 54 -8.57 12.67 -5.68
N GLY A 55 -9.61 12.89 -4.92
CA GLY A 55 -9.91 12.21 -3.68
C GLY A 55 -11.38 12.30 -3.35
N ALA A 56 -11.80 11.50 -2.39
CA ALA A 56 -13.16 11.49 -1.91
C ALA A 56 -13.19 11.29 -0.39
N VAL A 57 -14.24 11.79 0.22
CA VAL A 57 -14.63 11.46 1.59
C VAL A 57 -16.08 10.99 1.57
N GLY A 58 -16.34 9.94 2.29
CA GLY A 58 -17.67 9.38 2.47
C GLY A 58 -17.90 8.99 3.92
N GLY A 59 -19.17 8.85 4.32
CA GLY A 59 -19.48 8.42 5.66
C GLY A 59 -20.91 8.65 6.08
N ARG A 60 -21.12 8.77 7.39
CA ARG A 60 -22.42 8.96 8.00
C ARG A 60 -23.12 10.20 7.46
N ALA A 61 -24.39 10.05 7.10
CA ALA A 61 -25.19 11.12 6.48
C ALA A 61 -25.30 12.36 7.36
N ASP A 62 -25.41 12.21 8.68
CA ASP A 62 -25.51 13.32 9.63
C ASP A 62 -24.22 14.17 9.68
N ILE A 63 -23.05 13.55 9.48
CA ILE A 63 -21.75 14.23 9.40
C ILE A 63 -21.59 14.87 8.02
N MET A 64 -21.86 14.11 6.95
CA MET A 64 -21.70 14.60 5.57
C MET A 64 -22.66 15.74 5.25
N ALA A 65 -23.83 15.80 5.88
CA ALA A 65 -24.77 16.92 5.76
C ALA A 65 -24.15 18.27 6.15
N LEU A 66 -23.11 18.29 6.99
CA LEU A 66 -22.41 19.54 7.32
C LEU A 66 -21.69 20.19 6.14
N LEU A 67 -21.54 19.50 5.01
CA LEU A 67 -21.01 20.07 3.76
C LEU A 67 -22.07 20.79 2.92
N GLU A 68 -23.35 20.50 3.15
CA GLU A 68 -24.44 21.03 2.34
C GLU A 68 -24.54 22.56 2.44
N PHE A 69 -24.76 23.20 1.31
CA PHE A 69 -25.25 24.57 1.28
C PHE A 69 -26.78 24.53 1.37
N ARG A 70 -27.37 25.34 2.27
CA ARG A 70 -28.81 25.46 2.46
C ARG A 70 -29.21 26.93 2.35
N ASP A 71 -30.44 27.18 1.98
CA ASP A 71 -31.03 28.53 2.02
C ASP A 71 -31.41 28.92 3.47
N ASP A 72 -30.39 28.83 4.34
CA ASP A 72 -30.43 29.12 5.78
C ASP A 72 -29.11 29.76 6.21
N PRO A 73 -29.09 31.06 6.52
CA PRO A 73 -27.87 31.75 6.91
C PRO A 73 -27.26 31.24 8.19
N GLU A 74 -28.05 30.71 9.12
CA GLU A 74 -27.50 30.16 10.39
C GLU A 74 -26.86 28.80 10.15
N TRP A 75 -27.48 27.93 9.36
CA TRP A 75 -26.85 26.68 8.93
C TRP A 75 -25.54 26.95 8.20
N ASN A 76 -25.51 27.87 7.25
CA ASN A 76 -24.35 28.17 6.42
C ASN A 76 -23.17 28.75 7.23
N ARG A 77 -23.41 29.34 8.39
CA ARG A 77 -22.36 29.75 9.35
C ARG A 77 -21.74 28.56 10.09
N ARG A 78 -22.48 27.48 10.23
CA ARG A 78 -22.07 26.27 10.99
C ARG A 78 -21.50 25.17 10.11
N ARG A 79 -21.81 25.17 8.81
CA ARG A 79 -21.35 24.16 7.89
C ARG A 79 -19.83 24.17 7.70
N VAL A 80 -19.26 23.03 7.35
CA VAL A 80 -17.85 22.90 6.98
C VAL A 80 -17.68 23.41 5.55
N ALA A 81 -16.86 24.44 5.35
CA ALA A 81 -16.50 24.91 4.03
C ALA A 81 -15.54 23.89 3.38
N HIS A 82 -15.81 23.52 2.14
CA HIS A 82 -14.98 22.61 1.37
C HIS A 82 -14.62 23.22 0.00
N PRO A 83 -13.92 24.38 -0.03
CA PRO A 83 -13.53 25.03 -1.27
C PRO A 83 -12.36 24.29 -1.92
N GLY A 84 -12.31 24.31 -3.23
CA GLY A 84 -11.19 23.77 -4.00
C GLY A 84 -11.45 23.94 -5.50
N THR A 85 -10.54 24.63 -6.20
CA THR A 85 -10.67 24.96 -7.63
C THR A 85 -10.82 23.68 -8.48
N PHE A 86 -10.21 22.58 -8.07
CA PHE A 86 -10.29 21.30 -8.78
C PHE A 86 -11.36 20.34 -8.23
N ASN A 87 -12.16 20.76 -7.26
CA ASN A 87 -13.24 19.93 -6.74
C ASN A 87 -14.24 19.63 -7.86
N ALA A 88 -14.69 18.37 -7.90
CA ALA A 88 -15.59 17.86 -8.93
C ALA A 88 -15.06 18.05 -10.36
N ASN A 89 -13.75 18.04 -10.56
CA ASN A 89 -13.15 18.12 -11.89
C ASN A 89 -13.70 16.99 -12.78
N PRO A 90 -14.35 17.31 -13.93
CA PRO A 90 -15.04 16.31 -14.74
C PRO A 90 -14.09 15.30 -15.38
N LEU A 91 -12.83 15.67 -15.68
CA LEU A 91 -11.86 14.75 -16.24
C LEU A 91 -11.45 13.69 -15.22
N SER A 92 -11.11 14.11 -13.99
CA SER A 92 -10.80 13.16 -12.90
C SER A 92 -12.00 12.31 -12.52
N ALA A 93 -13.20 12.88 -12.54
CA ALA A 93 -14.43 12.14 -12.27
C ALA A 93 -14.69 11.05 -13.33
N ALA A 94 -14.52 11.39 -14.62
CA ALA A 94 -14.70 10.42 -15.71
C ALA A 94 -13.68 9.27 -15.63
N ALA A 95 -12.41 9.60 -15.40
CA ALA A 95 -11.35 8.59 -15.21
C ALA A 95 -11.63 7.72 -13.97
N GLY A 96 -12.04 8.33 -12.86
CA GLY A 96 -12.43 7.63 -11.64
C GLY A 96 -13.60 6.68 -11.87
N CYS A 97 -14.67 7.12 -12.53
CA CYS A 97 -15.81 6.26 -12.86
C CYS A 97 -15.39 5.04 -13.69
N ALA A 98 -14.56 5.23 -14.73
CA ALA A 98 -14.05 4.12 -15.54
C ALA A 98 -13.17 3.16 -14.71
N CYS A 99 -12.28 3.69 -13.86
CA CYS A 99 -11.44 2.89 -12.99
C CYS A 99 -12.27 2.08 -11.97
N LEU A 100 -13.26 2.72 -11.34
CA LEU A 100 -14.11 2.06 -10.36
C LEU A 100 -14.94 0.92 -10.96
N GLN A 101 -15.37 1.04 -12.21
CA GLN A 101 -16.01 -0.07 -12.92
C GLN A 101 -15.09 -1.28 -13.09
N LEU A 102 -13.80 -1.05 -13.37
CA LEU A 102 -12.81 -2.11 -13.49
C LEU A 102 -12.51 -2.77 -12.13
N VAL A 103 -12.24 -1.98 -11.09
CA VAL A 103 -11.86 -2.52 -9.77
C VAL A 103 -13.05 -3.07 -8.98
N ALA A 104 -14.28 -2.90 -9.46
CA ALA A 104 -15.46 -3.57 -8.90
C ALA A 104 -15.40 -5.10 -9.09
N ASP A 105 -14.67 -5.58 -10.11
CA ASP A 105 -14.40 -7.02 -10.27
C ASP A 105 -13.27 -7.46 -9.33
N PRO A 106 -13.55 -8.35 -8.34
CA PRO A 106 -12.52 -8.87 -7.43
C PRO A 106 -11.39 -9.64 -8.13
N ALA A 107 -11.52 -9.98 -9.39
CA ALA A 107 -10.46 -10.62 -10.18
C ALA A 107 -9.24 -9.69 -10.33
N VAL A 108 -9.47 -8.38 -10.37
CA VAL A 108 -8.41 -7.36 -10.45
C VAL A 108 -7.52 -7.40 -9.21
N GLN A 109 -8.11 -7.43 -8.00
CA GLN A 109 -7.34 -7.53 -6.77
C GLN A 109 -6.66 -8.89 -6.65
N ARG A 110 -7.37 -9.99 -6.92
CA ARG A 110 -6.79 -11.34 -6.88
C ARG A 110 -5.56 -11.49 -7.77
N HIS A 111 -5.58 -10.93 -8.98
CA HIS A 111 -4.43 -10.95 -9.87
C HIS A 111 -3.24 -10.20 -9.27
N ALA A 112 -3.45 -8.96 -8.84
CA ALA A 112 -2.39 -8.13 -8.25
C ALA A 112 -1.80 -8.77 -6.98
N ASP A 113 -2.65 -9.39 -6.15
CA ASP A 113 -2.24 -10.13 -4.94
C ASP A 113 -1.38 -11.36 -5.28
N ALA A 114 -1.77 -12.11 -6.32
CA ALA A 114 -1.01 -13.28 -6.79
C ALA A 114 0.37 -12.86 -7.32
N MET A 115 0.45 -11.76 -8.07
CA MET A 115 1.72 -11.21 -8.56
C MET A 115 2.62 -10.76 -7.40
N ALA A 116 2.05 -10.08 -6.39
CA ALA A 116 2.81 -9.66 -5.21
C ALA A 116 3.32 -10.85 -4.38
N ALA A 117 2.49 -11.88 -4.19
CA ALA A 117 2.90 -13.10 -3.50
C ALA A 117 4.04 -13.83 -4.25
N ARG A 118 3.96 -13.89 -5.60
CA ARG A 118 5.03 -14.45 -6.44
C ARG A 118 6.33 -13.66 -6.27
N LEU A 119 6.25 -12.32 -6.31
CA LEU A 119 7.40 -11.43 -6.15
C LEU A 119 8.05 -11.60 -4.77
N ARG A 120 7.26 -11.51 -3.69
CA ARG A 120 7.77 -11.67 -2.32
C ARG A 120 8.45 -13.03 -2.12
N ARG A 121 7.85 -14.11 -2.63
CA ARG A 121 8.45 -15.45 -2.60
C ARG A 121 9.77 -15.49 -3.37
N GLY A 122 9.79 -15.02 -4.61
CA GLY A 122 11.00 -15.01 -5.44
C GLY A 122 12.14 -14.23 -4.79
N MET A 123 11.87 -13.03 -4.32
CA MET A 123 12.89 -12.21 -3.63
C MET A 123 13.37 -12.85 -2.31
N ASN A 124 12.48 -13.45 -1.52
CA ASN A 124 12.86 -14.17 -0.31
C ASN A 124 13.72 -15.39 -0.61
N GLN A 125 13.43 -16.11 -1.70
CA GLN A 125 14.26 -17.22 -2.15
C GLN A 125 15.66 -16.75 -2.53
N VAL A 126 15.82 -15.62 -3.21
CA VAL A 126 17.12 -15.01 -3.53
C VAL A 126 17.90 -14.71 -2.24
N LEU A 127 17.28 -14.05 -1.26
CA LEU A 127 17.92 -13.73 0.02
C LEU A 127 18.44 -14.99 0.72
N VAL A 128 17.65 -16.05 0.79
CA VAL A 128 18.02 -17.32 1.41
C VAL A 128 19.14 -18.00 0.61
N THR A 129 19.04 -18.07 -0.71
CA THR A 129 20.03 -18.71 -1.58
C THR A 129 21.41 -18.08 -1.47
N HIS A 130 21.47 -16.76 -1.37
CA HIS A 130 22.74 -16.03 -1.28
C HIS A 130 23.20 -15.73 0.15
N GLY A 131 22.46 -16.18 1.18
CA GLY A 131 22.79 -15.96 2.59
C GLY A 131 22.78 -14.47 2.99
N ILE A 132 22.01 -13.64 2.29
CA ILE A 132 21.93 -12.20 2.55
C ILE A 132 20.91 -11.92 3.66
N PRO A 133 21.29 -11.18 4.74
CA PRO A 133 20.36 -10.83 5.79
C PRO A 133 19.25 -9.93 5.25
N GLY A 134 18.01 -10.42 5.30
CA GLY A 134 16.87 -9.66 4.79
C GLY A 134 15.61 -10.48 4.71
N PHE A 135 14.51 -9.79 4.51
CA PHE A 135 13.21 -10.38 4.19
C PHE A 135 12.38 -9.41 3.37
N VAL A 136 11.51 -9.98 2.54
CA VAL A 136 10.50 -9.25 1.77
C VAL A 136 9.13 -9.68 2.26
N TRP A 137 8.32 -8.71 2.66
CA TRP A 137 7.04 -8.97 3.29
C TRP A 137 5.95 -8.03 2.79
N GLY A 138 4.70 -8.35 3.04
CA GLY A 138 3.58 -7.49 2.71
C GLY A 138 2.25 -8.21 2.62
N GLU A 139 1.20 -7.43 2.54
CA GLU A 139 -0.17 -7.92 2.44
C GLU A 139 -0.78 -7.43 1.13
N SER A 140 -1.74 -8.20 0.58
CA SER A 140 -2.38 -7.87 -0.69
C SER A 140 -1.33 -7.65 -1.80
N SER A 141 -1.51 -6.65 -2.63
CA SER A 141 -0.62 -6.30 -3.75
C SER A 141 0.55 -5.38 -3.35
N VAL A 142 0.88 -5.30 -2.06
CA VAL A 142 1.97 -4.48 -1.53
C VAL A 142 3.14 -5.35 -1.12
N PHE A 143 4.38 -4.85 -1.31
CA PHE A 143 5.57 -5.48 -0.75
C PHE A 143 6.53 -4.44 -0.17
N HIS A 144 7.29 -4.86 0.83
CA HIS A 144 8.33 -4.11 1.50
C HIS A 144 9.59 -4.95 1.57
N ILE A 145 10.76 -4.31 1.43
CA ILE A 145 12.07 -4.95 1.52
C ILE A 145 12.78 -4.45 2.78
N ALA A 146 13.27 -5.35 3.60
CA ALA A 146 14.07 -5.05 4.79
C ALA A 146 15.40 -5.81 4.71
N LEU A 147 16.45 -5.15 4.21
CA LEU A 147 17.80 -5.68 4.19
C LEU A 147 18.55 -5.32 5.48
N GLY A 148 19.51 -6.16 5.88
CA GLY A 148 20.29 -5.99 7.11
C GLY A 148 19.52 -6.40 8.38
N HIS A 149 18.34 -7.01 8.24
CA HIS A 149 17.53 -7.51 9.34
C HIS A 149 17.13 -8.96 9.09
N THR A 150 16.76 -9.68 10.15
CA THR A 150 16.29 -11.06 10.05
C THR A 150 14.92 -11.21 10.67
N CYS A 151 14.13 -12.18 10.21
CA CYS A 151 12.89 -12.61 10.85
C CYS A 151 12.91 -14.13 11.03
N THR A 152 12.17 -14.61 12.04
CA THR A 152 12.23 -16.05 12.42
C THR A 152 11.50 -16.96 11.45
N ASN A 153 10.60 -16.40 10.64
CA ASN A 153 9.86 -17.14 9.61
C ASN A 153 10.41 -16.98 8.19
N GLN A 154 11.67 -16.50 8.01
CA GLN A 154 12.32 -16.49 6.70
C GLN A 154 12.65 -17.93 6.25
N ARG A 155 12.03 -18.40 5.17
CA ARG A 155 12.20 -19.74 4.59
C ARG A 155 12.27 -19.72 3.06
N GLY A 156 12.42 -18.55 2.44
CA GLY A 156 12.30 -18.37 1.00
C GLY A 156 10.85 -18.36 0.49
N GLU A 157 9.89 -18.15 1.39
CA GLU A 157 8.46 -18.20 1.09
C GLU A 157 7.82 -16.78 1.06
N ASP A 158 6.54 -16.72 0.72
CA ASP A 158 5.76 -15.49 0.84
C ASP A 158 5.52 -15.15 2.32
N ILE A 159 6.08 -14.03 2.77
CA ILE A 159 5.94 -13.55 4.13
C ILE A 159 4.88 -12.42 4.15
N ARG A 160 3.72 -12.69 4.73
CA ARG A 160 2.70 -11.67 4.94
C ARG A 160 3.00 -10.81 6.16
N MET A 161 3.41 -11.44 7.27
CA MET A 161 3.82 -10.78 8.50
C MET A 161 5.12 -11.41 8.99
N PRO A 162 6.23 -10.65 9.08
CA PRO A 162 7.47 -11.16 9.61
C PRO A 162 7.40 -11.32 11.12
N GLU A 163 7.94 -12.44 11.62
CA GLU A 163 7.93 -12.81 13.03
C GLU A 163 9.28 -12.49 13.71
N GLY A 164 9.23 -12.14 14.99
CA GLY A 164 10.44 -11.81 15.77
C GLY A 164 11.06 -10.45 15.41
N VAL A 165 10.34 -9.61 14.69
CA VAL A 165 10.82 -8.30 14.21
C VAL A 165 10.18 -7.17 15.01
N SER A 166 10.97 -6.18 15.40
CA SER A 166 10.43 -5.02 16.12
C SER A 166 9.57 -4.14 15.19
N PRO A 167 8.53 -3.47 15.72
CA PRO A 167 7.71 -2.54 14.93
C PRO A 167 8.51 -1.40 14.29
N ILE A 168 9.63 -1.02 14.89
CA ILE A 168 10.53 0.02 14.33
C ILE A 168 11.14 -0.47 13.02
N VAL A 169 11.66 -1.70 12.99
CA VAL A 169 12.22 -2.30 11.77
C VAL A 169 11.16 -2.42 10.68
N LEU A 170 9.93 -2.82 11.03
CA LEU A 170 8.83 -2.88 10.07
C LEU A 170 8.48 -1.51 9.47
N LYS A 171 8.66 -0.45 10.25
CA LYS A 171 8.39 0.93 9.82
C LYS A 171 9.54 1.51 8.99
N THR A 172 10.80 1.25 9.36
CA THR A 172 11.99 1.85 8.73
C THR A 172 12.55 1.03 7.58
N GLY A 173 12.32 -0.29 7.59
CA GLY A 173 12.81 -1.24 6.61
C GLY A 173 14.32 -1.46 6.74
N MET A 174 15.12 -0.60 6.15
CA MET A 174 16.58 -0.69 6.11
C MET A 174 17.22 0.68 6.38
N SER A 175 18.54 0.71 6.58
CA SER A 175 19.26 1.98 6.74
C SER A 175 19.15 2.85 5.47
N PRO A 176 19.21 4.19 5.58
CA PRO A 176 19.11 5.09 4.42
C PRO A 176 20.18 4.80 3.35
N ALA A 177 21.41 4.49 3.77
CA ALA A 177 22.51 4.15 2.85
C ALA A 177 22.18 2.88 2.05
N LEU A 178 21.75 1.82 2.75
CA LEU A 178 21.38 0.55 2.12
C LEU A 178 20.18 0.69 1.19
N ALA A 179 19.17 1.50 1.58
CA ALA A 179 18.01 1.80 0.76
C ALA A 179 18.39 2.53 -0.54
N THR A 180 19.29 3.52 -0.45
CA THR A 180 19.78 4.27 -1.62
C THR A 180 20.57 3.36 -2.55
N THR A 181 21.46 2.53 -2.01
CA THR A 181 22.28 1.60 -2.82
C THR A 181 21.43 0.55 -3.52
N LEU A 182 20.46 -0.05 -2.78
CA LEU A 182 19.51 -0.99 -3.38
C LEU A 182 18.73 -0.33 -4.52
N TYR A 183 18.20 0.87 -4.30
CA TYR A 183 17.45 1.60 -5.32
C TYR A 183 18.30 1.82 -6.59
N GLN A 184 19.54 2.32 -6.43
CA GLN A 184 20.45 2.55 -7.54
C GLN A 184 20.82 1.25 -8.28
N ALA A 185 21.08 0.18 -7.53
CA ALA A 185 21.38 -1.13 -8.11
C ALA A 185 20.19 -1.67 -8.91
N MET A 186 18.97 -1.55 -8.40
CA MET A 186 17.76 -1.99 -9.10
C MET A 186 17.47 -1.15 -10.34
N VAL A 187 17.67 0.17 -10.29
CA VAL A 187 17.52 1.05 -11.47
C VAL A 187 18.51 0.66 -12.55
N ASN A 188 19.76 0.33 -12.20
CA ASN A 188 20.78 -0.14 -13.15
C ASN A 188 20.38 -1.48 -13.80
N GLU A 189 19.58 -2.28 -13.13
CA GLU A 189 19.00 -3.53 -13.66
C GLU A 189 17.65 -3.33 -14.38
N GLY A 190 17.20 -2.06 -14.53
CA GLY A 190 15.97 -1.70 -15.25
C GLY A 190 14.69 -1.77 -14.41
N VAL A 191 14.80 -1.80 -13.08
CA VAL A 191 13.64 -1.84 -12.17
C VAL A 191 13.63 -0.63 -11.26
N ASP A 192 12.55 0.15 -11.31
CA ASP A 192 12.31 1.29 -10.43
C ASP A 192 11.48 0.86 -9.22
N LEU A 193 12.08 0.93 -8.03
CA LEU A 193 11.42 0.59 -6.77
C LEU A 193 10.85 1.84 -6.10
N PHE A 194 9.69 1.70 -5.49
CA PHE A 194 9.08 2.75 -4.70
C PHE A 194 9.49 2.64 -3.21
N HIS A 195 10.43 3.49 -2.76
CA HIS A 195 10.87 3.59 -1.36
C HIS A 195 11.20 2.26 -0.65
N GLY A 196 11.96 1.38 -1.29
CA GLY A 196 12.33 0.09 -0.70
C GLY A 196 11.19 -0.94 -0.68
N GLY A 197 10.26 -0.82 -1.61
CA GLY A 197 9.15 -1.73 -1.80
C GLY A 197 8.39 -1.41 -3.06
N GLY A 198 7.09 -1.70 -3.09
CA GLY A 198 6.27 -1.39 -4.26
C GLY A 198 4.83 -1.86 -4.15
N LEU A 199 4.12 -1.59 -5.21
CA LEU A 199 2.71 -1.91 -5.38
C LEU A 199 2.52 -2.60 -6.73
N LEU A 200 1.87 -3.76 -6.73
CA LEU A 200 1.54 -4.47 -7.96
C LEU A 200 0.14 -4.08 -8.44
N SER A 201 -0.09 -4.26 -9.72
CA SER A 201 -1.36 -3.98 -10.36
C SER A 201 -1.73 -5.08 -11.35
N VAL A 202 -2.92 -5.01 -11.92
CA VAL A 202 -3.39 -5.94 -12.94
C VAL A 202 -2.56 -5.89 -14.24
N ALA A 203 -1.77 -4.84 -14.44
CA ALA A 203 -0.90 -4.70 -15.61
C ALA A 203 0.38 -5.55 -15.53
N HIS A 204 0.79 -5.97 -14.31
CA HIS A 204 1.98 -6.80 -14.16
C HIS A 204 1.68 -8.24 -14.54
N THR A 205 2.54 -8.80 -15.37
CA THR A 205 2.50 -10.19 -15.80
C THR A 205 3.45 -11.07 -14.97
N PRO A 206 3.30 -12.41 -14.98
CA PRO A 206 4.29 -13.30 -14.37
C PRO A 206 5.73 -13.07 -14.86
N ASP A 207 5.90 -12.74 -16.16
CA ASP A 207 7.20 -12.45 -16.77
C ASP A 207 7.85 -11.17 -16.18
N ASP A 208 7.04 -10.12 -15.96
CA ASP A 208 7.53 -8.90 -15.30
C ASP A 208 8.00 -9.20 -13.87
N ILE A 209 7.31 -10.07 -13.17
CA ILE A 209 7.68 -10.48 -11.81
C ILE A 209 8.98 -11.27 -11.83
N ASP A 210 9.13 -12.24 -12.73
CA ASP A 210 10.32 -13.07 -12.81
C ASP A 210 11.55 -12.23 -13.18
N ARG A 211 11.43 -11.32 -14.15
CA ARG A 211 12.48 -10.36 -14.48
C ARG A 211 12.86 -9.46 -13.30
N THR A 212 11.87 -9.04 -12.50
CA THR A 212 12.13 -8.23 -11.29
C THR A 212 12.91 -9.02 -10.26
N VAL A 213 12.59 -10.31 -10.06
CA VAL A 213 13.33 -11.20 -9.15
C VAL A 213 14.76 -11.42 -9.64
N GLU A 214 14.96 -11.65 -10.93
CA GLU A 214 16.31 -11.78 -11.53
C GLU A 214 17.14 -10.51 -11.38
N ALA A 215 16.52 -9.33 -11.60
CA ALA A 215 17.15 -8.03 -11.40
C ALA A 215 17.56 -7.83 -9.93
N PHE A 216 16.69 -8.20 -9.01
CA PHE A 216 16.96 -8.17 -7.57
C PHE A 216 18.14 -9.09 -7.19
N GLU A 217 18.19 -10.29 -7.75
CA GLU A 217 19.32 -11.21 -7.53
C GLU A 217 20.64 -10.60 -8.00
N ARG A 218 20.69 -10.08 -9.24
CA ARG A 218 21.92 -9.45 -9.77
C ARG A 218 22.34 -8.22 -8.96
N ALA A 219 21.38 -7.40 -8.53
CA ALA A 219 21.64 -6.23 -7.69
C ALA A 219 22.25 -6.65 -6.34
N LEU A 220 21.65 -7.63 -5.67
CA LEU A 220 22.11 -8.09 -4.36
C LEU A 220 23.47 -8.80 -4.42
N VAL A 221 23.73 -9.60 -5.45
CA VAL A 221 25.04 -10.23 -5.66
C VAL A 221 26.13 -9.16 -5.78
N ARG A 222 25.91 -8.13 -6.60
CA ARG A 222 26.84 -7.01 -6.75
C ARG A 222 27.06 -6.28 -5.42
N MET A 223 25.98 -5.94 -4.70
CA MET A 223 26.07 -5.28 -3.39
C MET A 223 26.84 -6.13 -2.37
N ARG A 224 26.65 -7.45 -2.37
CA ARG A 224 27.42 -8.37 -1.53
C ARG A 224 28.90 -8.37 -1.88
N ASP A 225 29.23 -8.46 -3.16
CA ASP A 225 30.61 -8.47 -3.65
C ASP A 225 31.34 -7.13 -3.37
N GLU A 226 30.59 -6.05 -3.19
CA GLU A 226 31.07 -4.73 -2.74
C GLU A 226 31.13 -4.59 -1.19
N GLY A 227 30.78 -5.64 -0.43
CA GLY A 227 30.88 -5.66 1.03
C GLY A 227 29.74 -4.96 1.80
N TRP A 228 28.61 -4.68 1.14
CA TRP A 228 27.49 -3.98 1.77
C TRP A 228 26.83 -4.73 2.93
N PHE A 229 27.03 -6.03 3.02
CA PHE A 229 26.44 -6.88 4.06
C PHE A 229 27.47 -7.35 5.12
N ASP A 230 28.76 -7.03 4.97
CA ASP A 230 29.83 -7.48 5.90
C ASP A 230 29.80 -6.74 7.24
N GLN A 231 29.13 -5.59 7.34
CA GLN A 231 29.06 -4.75 8.54
C GLN A 231 27.76 -4.90 9.35
N THR A 232 26.91 -5.86 9.02
CA THR A 232 25.54 -6.00 9.58
C THR A 232 25.41 -7.18 10.54
N LEU A 233 26.38 -7.38 11.43
CA LEU A 233 26.26 -8.30 12.57
C LEU A 233 26.38 -7.57 13.90
#